data_1593a5d22807f4c2798084c4c6f8b920
#
_entry.id   1593a5d22807f4c2798084c4c6f8b920
#
_cell.length_a   1.000
_cell.length_b   1.000
_cell.length_c   1.000
_cell.angle_alpha   90.00
_cell.angle_beta   90.00
_cell.angle_gamma   90.00
#
_symmetry.space_group_name_H-M   'P 1'
#
loop_
_entity.id
_entity.type
_entity.pdbx_description
1 polymer ?
#
loop_
_entity_poly.entity_id
_entity_poly.type
_entity_poly.pdbx_seq_one_letter_code
_entity_poly.pdbx_strand_id
1 'polypeptide(L)' 'VQITHDVDGARYEAHEGKKLAGFAEYLLAKDLIVFTHTEVDPAYEGQGVGSAL' A
#
# COMPACT_ATOMS: atom_id res chain seq x y z
N VAL A 1 7.88 3.29 9.21
CA VAL A 1 7.05 2.52 8.28
C VAL A 1 7.90 2.04 7.12
N GLN A 2 7.83 0.77 6.83
CA GLN A 2 8.56 0.18 5.73
C GLN A 2 7.59 -0.14 4.58
N ILE A 3 7.93 0.30 3.38
CA ILE A 3 7.11 0.07 2.20
C ILE A 3 7.74 -1.04 1.38
N THR A 4 6.93 -2.04 1.03
CA THR A 4 7.33 -3.12 0.16
C THR A 4 6.45 -3.15 -1.08
N HIS A 5 6.98 -3.67 -2.18
CA HIS A 5 6.23 -3.77 -3.43
C HIS A 5 6.08 -5.24 -3.82
N ASP A 6 4.85 -5.72 -3.79
CA ASP A 6 4.51 -7.08 -4.18
C ASP A 6 4.05 -7.06 -5.65
N VAL A 7 4.97 -7.37 -6.54
CA VAL A 7 4.68 -7.35 -7.98
C VAL A 7 3.67 -8.44 -8.36
N ASP A 8 3.80 -9.62 -7.79
CA ASP A 8 2.90 -10.73 -8.10
C ASP A 8 1.49 -10.45 -7.60
N GLY A 9 1.35 -9.82 -6.44
CA GLY A 9 0.07 -9.44 -5.90
C GLY A 9 -0.45 -8.10 -6.43
N ALA A 10 0.35 -7.41 -7.23
CA ALA A 10 0.03 -6.09 -7.78
C ALA A 10 -0.38 -5.11 -6.69
N ARG A 11 0.43 -4.99 -5.65
CA ARG A 11 0.13 -4.09 -4.54
C ARG A 11 1.39 -3.61 -3.83
N TYR A 12 1.27 -2.46 -3.19
CA TYR A 12 2.26 -1.95 -2.27
C TYR A 12 1.77 -2.22 -0.85
N GLU A 13 2.68 -2.54 0.04
CA GLU A 13 2.36 -2.82 1.44
C GLU A 13 3.18 -1.94 2.36
N ALA A 14 2.54 -1.39 3.38
CA ALA A 14 3.20 -0.62 4.43
C ALA A 14 3.28 -1.48 5.68
N HIS A 15 4.46 -1.68 6.21
CA HIS A 15 4.69 -2.51 7.38
C HIS A 15 5.24 -1.69 8.54
N GLU A 16 4.74 -1.96 9.73
CA GLU A 16 5.26 -1.39 10.97
C GLU A 16 5.68 -2.54 11.86
N GLY A 17 7.00 -2.80 11.89
CA GLY A 17 7.53 -3.98 12.55
C GLY A 17 7.01 -5.26 11.88
N LYS A 18 6.28 -6.07 12.63
CA LYS A 18 5.69 -7.31 12.12
C LYS A 18 4.24 -7.15 11.68
N LYS A 19 3.70 -5.93 11.76
CA LYS A 19 2.29 -5.67 11.45
C LYS A 19 2.15 -4.98 10.10
N LEU A 20 1.09 -5.34 9.39
CA LEU A 20 0.71 -4.67 8.16
C LEU A 20 -0.09 -3.42 8.52
N ALA A 21 0.47 -2.25 8.24
CA ALA A 21 -0.18 -0.97 8.55
C ALA A 21 -1.17 -0.56 7.46
N GLY A 22 -0.95 -0.99 6.23
CA GLY A 22 -1.84 -0.66 5.13
C GLY A 22 -1.31 -1.22 3.81
N PHE A 23 -2.11 -1.07 2.76
CA PHE A 23 -1.71 -1.50 1.42
C PHE A 23 -2.44 -0.71 0.36
N ALA A 24 -1.89 -0.73 -0.85
CA ALA A 24 -2.53 -0.12 -2.02
C ALA A 24 -2.44 -1.11 -3.18
N GLU A 25 -3.59 -1.54 -3.67
CA GLU A 25 -3.67 -2.43 -4.82
C GLU A 25 -3.82 -1.63 -6.10
N TYR A 26 -3.22 -2.11 -7.18
CA TYR A 26 -3.24 -1.42 -8.46
C TYR A 26 -3.45 -2.39 -9.61
N LEU A 27 -3.84 -1.84 -10.75
CA LEU A 27 -3.97 -2.59 -11.99
C LEU A 27 -3.07 -1.94 -13.03
N LEU A 28 -2.26 -2.75 -13.69
CA LEU A 28 -1.43 -2.26 -14.80
C LEU A 28 -2.21 -2.38 -16.11
N ALA A 29 -2.36 -1.26 -16.79
CA ALA A 29 -3.03 -1.19 -18.08
C ALA A 29 -2.14 -0.44 -19.07
N LYS A 30 -1.49 -1.16 -19.99
CA LYS A 30 -0.56 -0.60 -20.97
C LYS A 30 0.47 0.34 -20.35
N ASP A 31 0.24 1.64 -20.45
CA ASP A 31 1.16 2.66 -19.95
C ASP A 31 0.64 3.33 -18.67
N LEU A 32 -0.39 2.77 -18.05
CA LEU A 32 -1.08 3.42 -16.95
C LEU A 32 -1.18 2.49 -15.75
N ILE A 33 -0.95 3.05 -14.57
CA ILE A 33 -1.20 2.36 -13.30
C ILE A 33 -2.49 2.94 -12.71
N VAL A 34 -3.46 2.08 -12.44
CA VAL A 34 -4.72 2.49 -11.83
C VAL A 34 -4.82 1.85 -10.45
N PHE A 35 -4.89 2.67 -9.42
CA PHE A 35 -5.09 2.17 -8.07
C PHE A 35 -6.54 1.79 -7.88
N THR A 36 -6.79 0.53 -7.57
CA THR A 36 -8.13 -0.02 -7.46
C THR A 36 -8.63 -0.05 -6.01
N HIS A 37 -7.72 -0.17 -5.06
CA HIS A 37 -8.10 -0.25 -3.65
C HIS A 37 -6.91 0.17 -2.78
N THR A 38 -7.19 1.01 -1.79
CA THR A 38 -6.20 1.44 -0.81
C THR A 38 -6.83 1.35 0.57
N GLU A 39 -6.13 0.75 1.51
CA GLU A 39 -6.61 0.61 2.87
C GLU A 39 -5.49 0.84 3.86
N VAL A 40 -5.78 1.56 4.94
CA VAL A 40 -4.83 1.84 6.01
C VAL A 40 -5.49 1.42 7.32
N ASP A 41 -4.76 0.68 8.15
CA ASP A 41 -5.24 0.28 9.46
C ASP A 41 -5.54 1.54 10.29
N PRO A 42 -6.73 1.66 10.90
CA PRO A 42 -7.08 2.84 11.71
C PRO A 42 -6.08 3.17 12.80
N ALA A 43 -5.37 2.20 13.33
CA ALA A 43 -4.34 2.42 14.35
C ALA A 43 -3.16 3.23 13.81
N TYR A 44 -2.99 3.27 12.50
CA TYR A 44 -1.88 3.97 11.85
C TYR A 44 -2.31 5.17 11.02
N GLU A 45 -3.59 5.50 11.02
CA GLU A 45 -4.07 6.71 10.34
C GLU A 45 -3.45 7.94 10.98
N GLY A 46 -3.07 8.90 10.15
CA GLY A 46 -2.43 10.11 10.62
C GLY A 46 -0.92 9.99 10.81
N GLN A 47 -0.34 8.81 10.58
CA GLN A 47 1.10 8.60 10.68
C GLN A 47 1.81 8.64 9.31
N GLY A 48 1.12 9.10 8.29
CA GLY A 48 1.71 9.26 6.98
C GLY A 48 1.77 7.98 6.15
N VAL A 49 1.11 6.91 6.59
CA VAL A 49 1.12 5.63 5.86
C VAL A 49 0.46 5.78 4.49
N GLY A 50 -0.68 6.44 4.43
CA GLY A 50 -1.38 6.70 3.18
C GLY A 50 -0.56 7.54 2.21
N SER A 51 0.22 8.49 2.72
CA SER A 51 1.09 9.32 1.89
C SER A 51 2.32 8.56 1.42
N ALA A 52 2.75 7.55 2.18
CA ALA A 52 3.91 6.73 1.82
C ALA A 52 3.58 5.66 0.78
N LEU A 53 2.32 5.27 0.70
CA LEU A 53 1.86 4.27 -0.26
C LEU A 53 1.59 4.88 -1.67
#